data_d3110e73cd1b0f68b61d6ad9df7754ea
#
_entry.id   d3110e73cd1b0f68b61d6ad9df7754ea
#
_cell.length_a   1.000
_cell.length_b   1.000
_cell.length_c   1.000
_cell.angle_alpha   90.00
_cell.angle_beta   90.00
_cell.angle_gamma   90.00
#
_symmetry.space_group_name_H-M   'P 1'
#
loop_
_entity.id
_entity.type
_entity.pdbx_description
1 polymer ?
#
loop_
_entity_poly.entity_id
_entity_poly.type
_entity_poly.pdbx_seq_one_letter_code
_entity_poly.pdbx_strand_id
1 'polypeptide(L)'
;LYPPLSYAGQFVGKLQKYCPENPVIKKECVHDDILNAIRCLYREHTRNTIVEQCYVQIIMARSLPCFQLIEKDSFSSGDIIYRTVSYVAAHFKEEITLDMMARDLGVSKYVLSRVFSATFHKNYNQYLNEQRMNYVISLLECSDEPITDICLDAGFQSQRTFNRVFQEMYKMSPREYRNYFREKNITHEYFEG
;
A
#
# COMPACT_ATOMS: atom_id res chain seq x y z
N LEU A 1 30.86 13.61 2.57
CA LEU A 1 30.38 14.11 1.26
C LEU A 1 28.90 13.81 1.20
N TYR A 2 28.06 14.79 1.49
CA TYR A 2 26.61 14.67 1.28
C TYR A 2 26.36 14.62 -0.23
N PRO A 3 25.62 13.62 -0.75
CA PRO A 3 25.17 13.70 -2.12
C PRO A 3 24.27 14.93 -2.25
N PRO A 4 24.44 15.71 -3.31
CA PRO A 4 23.69 16.96 -3.43
C PRO A 4 22.19 16.65 -3.46
N LEU A 5 21.40 17.49 -2.80
CA LEU A 5 19.91 17.54 -2.81
C LEU A 5 19.29 17.49 -4.23
N SER A 6 20.11 17.57 -5.26
CA SER A 6 19.75 17.48 -6.68
C SER A 6 19.14 16.17 -7.13
N TYR A 7 19.41 15.02 -6.45
CA TYR A 7 18.84 13.73 -6.86
C TYR A 7 17.34 13.63 -6.56
N ALA A 8 16.90 14.06 -5.39
CA ALA A 8 15.45 14.13 -5.08
C ALA A 8 14.73 15.11 -6.02
N GLY A 9 15.36 16.24 -6.37
CA GLY A 9 14.83 17.22 -7.31
C GLY A 9 14.62 16.66 -8.73
N GLN A 10 15.48 15.78 -9.21
CA GLN A 10 15.31 15.14 -10.53
C GLN A 10 14.10 14.19 -10.56
N PHE A 11 13.84 13.44 -9.50
CA PHE A 11 12.66 12.58 -9.40
C PHE A 11 11.38 13.39 -9.28
N VAL A 12 11.37 14.41 -8.44
CA VAL A 12 10.22 15.33 -8.28
C VAL A 12 9.91 16.04 -9.59
N GLY A 13 10.92 16.54 -10.31
CA GLY A 13 10.74 17.18 -11.60
C GLY A 13 10.17 16.23 -12.67
N LYS A 14 10.61 14.97 -12.71
CA LYS A 14 10.02 13.96 -13.59
C LYS A 14 8.56 13.67 -13.23
N LEU A 15 8.26 13.46 -11.96
CA LEU A 15 6.91 13.15 -11.50
C LEU A 15 5.93 14.33 -11.57
N GLN A 16 6.42 15.56 -11.74
CA GLN A 16 5.57 16.71 -12.05
C GLN A 16 5.00 16.66 -13.47
N LYS A 17 5.80 16.17 -14.43
CA LYS A 17 5.44 16.14 -15.86
C LYS A 17 4.91 14.78 -16.32
N TYR A 18 5.35 13.71 -15.69
CA TYR A 18 5.06 12.34 -16.09
C TYR A 18 4.34 11.58 -14.99
N CYS A 19 3.54 10.62 -15.39
CA CYS A 19 2.95 9.63 -14.47
C CYS A 19 3.18 8.21 -15.03
N PRO A 20 3.19 7.18 -14.18
CA PRO A 20 3.18 5.80 -14.65
C PRO A 20 1.93 5.52 -15.48
N GLU A 21 2.09 4.91 -16.66
CA GLU A 21 0.98 4.41 -17.46
C GLU A 21 0.17 3.36 -16.68
N ASN A 22 0.87 2.50 -15.96
CA ASN A 22 0.31 1.57 -14.99
C ASN A 22 1.10 1.69 -13.67
N PRO A 23 0.48 2.15 -12.56
CA PRO A 23 1.17 2.34 -11.28
C PRO A 23 1.41 1.03 -10.52
N VAL A 24 1.05 -0.12 -11.07
CA VAL A 24 1.23 -1.44 -10.45
C VAL A 24 2.52 -2.07 -10.91
N ILE A 25 3.42 -2.35 -9.98
CA ILE A 25 4.64 -3.13 -10.24
C ILE A 25 4.30 -4.61 -10.08
N LYS A 26 4.58 -5.40 -11.11
CA LYS A 26 4.41 -6.84 -11.05
C LYS A 26 5.33 -7.43 -9.98
N LYS A 27 4.86 -8.43 -9.24
CA LYS A 27 5.59 -9.04 -8.13
C LYS A 27 7.00 -9.50 -8.52
N GLU A 28 7.15 -10.01 -9.72
CA GLU A 28 8.43 -10.48 -10.27
C GLU A 28 9.44 -9.36 -10.54
N CYS A 29 8.95 -8.12 -10.65
CA CYS A 29 9.77 -6.93 -10.89
C CYS A 29 10.10 -6.15 -9.60
N VAL A 30 9.56 -6.58 -8.45
CA VAL A 30 9.82 -5.92 -7.17
C VAL A 30 11.20 -6.32 -6.65
N HIS A 31 12.11 -5.34 -6.59
CA HIS A 31 13.45 -5.56 -6.03
C HIS A 31 13.40 -5.70 -4.51
N ASP A 32 14.21 -6.60 -3.93
CA ASP A 32 14.25 -6.83 -2.48
C ASP A 32 14.55 -5.57 -1.66
N ASP A 33 15.35 -4.64 -2.20
CA ASP A 33 15.63 -3.35 -1.57
C ASP A 33 14.35 -2.55 -1.28
N ILE A 34 13.32 -2.64 -2.15
CA ILE A 34 12.03 -1.95 -1.95
C ILE A 34 11.34 -2.51 -0.72
N LEU A 35 11.26 -3.84 -0.62
CA LEU A 35 10.61 -4.51 0.52
C LEU A 35 11.36 -4.25 1.82
N ASN A 36 12.68 -4.27 1.77
CA ASN A 36 13.53 -3.99 2.94
C ASN A 36 13.39 -2.52 3.37
N ALA A 37 13.43 -1.58 2.44
CA ALA A 37 13.25 -0.16 2.76
C ALA A 37 11.86 0.14 3.36
N ILE A 38 10.80 -0.50 2.84
CA ILE A 38 9.45 -0.39 3.42
C ILE A 38 9.42 -0.95 4.84
N ARG A 39 10.01 -2.15 5.08
CA ARG A 39 10.09 -2.74 6.43
C ARG A 39 10.86 -1.84 7.40
N CYS A 40 11.98 -1.26 6.95
CA CYS A 40 12.75 -0.33 7.76
C CYS A 40 11.96 0.94 8.11
N LEU A 41 11.23 1.53 7.15
CA LEU A 41 10.34 2.66 7.41
C LEU A 41 9.27 2.33 8.46
N TYR A 42 8.71 1.12 8.42
CA TYR A 42 7.73 0.66 9.42
C TYR A 42 8.32 0.44 10.81
N ARG A 43 9.60 0.02 10.89
CA ARG A 43 10.30 -0.24 12.16
C ARG A 43 10.93 1.01 12.77
N GLU A 44 11.11 2.06 11.99
CA GLU A 44 11.75 3.29 12.44
C GLU A 44 10.82 4.07 13.36
N HIS A 45 10.90 3.80 14.67
CA HIS A 45 10.14 4.52 15.70
C HIS A 45 10.78 5.86 16.09
N THR A 46 12.03 6.11 15.70
CA THR A 46 12.83 7.30 16.06
C THR A 46 12.73 8.35 14.96
N ARG A 47 11.61 8.77 14.49
CA ARG A 47 11.37 9.91 13.56
C ARG A 47 12.66 10.64 13.05
N ASN A 48 13.62 9.84 12.56
CA ASN A 48 14.82 10.40 11.96
C ASN A 48 14.52 10.71 10.48
N THR A 49 14.11 11.94 10.22
CA THR A 49 13.71 12.42 8.90
C THR A 49 14.76 12.13 7.81
N ILE A 50 16.06 12.12 8.17
CA ILE A 50 17.13 11.84 7.20
C ILE A 50 17.11 10.36 6.80
N VAL A 51 16.97 9.46 7.77
CA VAL A 51 16.90 8.01 7.52
C VAL A 51 15.65 7.65 6.72
N GLU A 52 14.50 8.21 7.11
CA GLU A 52 13.24 8.05 6.37
C GLU A 52 13.38 8.51 4.91
N GLN A 53 13.99 9.68 4.69
CA GLN A 53 14.27 10.18 3.33
C GLN A 53 15.18 9.24 2.52
N CYS A 54 16.18 8.62 3.14
CA CYS A 54 17.03 7.65 2.47
C CYS A 54 16.23 6.41 2.03
N TYR A 55 15.38 5.87 2.87
CA TYR A 55 14.52 4.73 2.51
C TYR A 55 13.53 5.08 1.40
N VAL A 56 12.90 6.26 1.45
CA VAL A 56 12.03 6.75 0.38
C VAL A 56 12.82 6.88 -0.93
N GLN A 57 14.07 7.38 -0.90
CA GLN A 57 14.91 7.47 -2.09
C GLN A 57 15.26 6.10 -2.68
N ILE A 58 15.53 5.08 -1.85
CA ILE A 58 15.76 3.70 -2.29
C ILE A 58 14.50 3.17 -3.00
N ILE A 59 13.32 3.33 -2.38
CA ILE A 59 12.05 2.91 -2.97
C ILE A 59 11.85 3.57 -4.33
N MET A 60 12.02 4.90 -4.42
CA MET A 60 11.86 5.65 -5.66
C MET A 60 12.88 5.23 -6.74
N ALA A 61 14.14 5.10 -6.39
CA ALA A 61 15.20 4.74 -7.32
C ALA A 61 15.01 3.33 -7.90
N ARG A 62 14.49 2.39 -7.12
CA ARG A 62 14.23 1.01 -7.54
C ARG A 62 12.88 0.82 -8.22
N SER A 63 11.88 1.64 -7.89
CA SER A 63 10.53 1.53 -8.47
C SER A 63 10.40 2.26 -9.81
N LEU A 64 10.97 3.46 -9.95
CA LEU A 64 10.80 4.28 -11.15
C LEU A 64 11.22 3.60 -12.45
N PRO A 65 12.32 2.84 -12.52
CA PRO A 65 12.70 2.11 -13.74
C PRO A 65 11.71 1.01 -14.14
N CYS A 66 10.85 0.57 -13.21
CA CYS A 66 9.85 -0.46 -13.47
C CYS A 66 8.60 0.10 -14.16
N PHE A 67 8.49 1.43 -14.27
CA PHE A 67 7.33 2.09 -14.87
C PHE A 67 7.62 2.62 -16.26
N GLN A 68 6.67 2.42 -17.17
CA GLN A 68 6.57 3.21 -18.38
C GLN A 68 5.92 4.55 -18.00
N LEU A 69 6.67 5.65 -18.17
CA LEU A 69 6.20 7.00 -17.83
C LEU A 69 5.58 7.66 -19.07
N ILE A 70 4.41 8.25 -18.88
CA ILE A 70 3.69 9.02 -19.91
C ILE A 70 3.48 10.47 -19.44
N GLU A 71 3.37 11.41 -20.36
CA GLU A 71 3.08 12.81 -20.04
C GLU A 71 1.67 12.96 -19.45
N LYS A 72 1.53 13.80 -18.42
CA LYS A 72 0.27 14.02 -17.69
C LYS A 72 -0.84 14.70 -18.52
N ASP A 73 -0.52 15.31 -19.64
CA ASP A 73 -1.47 16.05 -20.47
C ASP A 73 -2.36 15.16 -21.36
N SER A 74 -2.09 13.88 -21.43
CA SER A 74 -2.99 12.94 -22.09
C SER A 74 -4.03 12.44 -21.09
N PHE A 75 -5.31 12.65 -21.35
CA PHE A 75 -6.43 11.97 -20.72
C PHE A 75 -6.34 10.45 -21.00
N SER A 76 -5.30 9.81 -20.49
CA SER A 76 -4.96 8.42 -20.75
C SER A 76 -5.55 7.50 -19.70
N SER A 77 -5.69 6.23 -20.06
CA SER A 77 -6.09 5.17 -19.12
C SER A 77 -5.24 5.16 -17.83
N GLY A 78 -3.98 5.62 -17.88
CA GLY A 78 -3.09 5.75 -16.74
C GLY A 78 -3.56 6.77 -15.69
N ASP A 79 -4.19 7.88 -16.08
CA ASP A 79 -4.71 8.86 -15.14
C ASP A 79 -5.82 8.26 -14.26
N ILE A 80 -6.77 7.54 -14.84
CA ILE A 80 -7.87 6.94 -14.08
C ILE A 80 -7.38 5.81 -13.15
N ILE A 81 -6.36 5.05 -13.55
CA ILE A 81 -5.76 4.03 -12.68
C ILE A 81 -5.11 4.70 -11.46
N TYR A 82 -4.29 5.73 -11.70
CA TYR A 82 -3.64 6.49 -10.63
C TYR A 82 -4.66 7.13 -9.67
N ARG A 83 -5.68 7.80 -10.20
CA ARG A 83 -6.75 8.41 -9.41
C ARG A 83 -7.53 7.38 -8.59
N THR A 84 -7.78 6.20 -9.17
CA THR A 84 -8.44 5.07 -8.49
C THR A 84 -7.60 4.58 -7.29
N VAL A 85 -6.30 4.35 -7.49
CA VAL A 85 -5.38 3.91 -6.42
C VAL A 85 -5.30 4.97 -5.32
N SER A 86 -5.10 6.23 -5.70
CA SER A 86 -5.00 7.35 -4.74
C SER A 86 -6.28 7.53 -3.94
N TYR A 87 -7.44 7.39 -4.58
CA TYR A 87 -8.74 7.47 -3.90
C TYR A 87 -8.89 6.36 -2.86
N VAL A 88 -8.63 5.11 -3.23
CA VAL A 88 -8.71 4.00 -2.27
C VAL A 88 -7.70 4.16 -1.14
N ALA A 89 -6.46 4.55 -1.44
CA ALA A 89 -5.44 4.78 -0.42
C ALA A 89 -5.82 5.87 0.59
N ALA A 90 -6.51 6.92 0.14
CA ALA A 90 -6.96 8.01 1.01
C ALA A 90 -8.20 7.63 1.85
N HIS A 91 -9.09 6.77 1.33
CA HIS A 91 -10.44 6.55 1.89
C HIS A 91 -10.73 5.11 2.32
N PHE A 92 -9.76 4.17 2.28
CA PHE A 92 -10.03 2.74 2.57
C PHE A 92 -10.61 2.47 3.96
N LYS A 93 -10.35 3.36 4.92
CA LYS A 93 -10.89 3.28 6.29
C LYS A 93 -12.37 3.67 6.37
N GLU A 94 -12.85 4.40 5.38
CA GLU A 94 -14.21 4.90 5.33
C GLU A 94 -15.16 3.89 4.69
N GLU A 95 -16.46 4.14 4.84
CA GLU A 95 -17.49 3.38 4.12
C GLU A 95 -17.59 3.91 2.69
N ILE A 96 -16.73 3.38 1.80
CA ILE A 96 -16.74 3.74 0.39
C ILE A 96 -17.39 2.66 -0.46
N THR A 97 -18.10 3.10 -1.50
CA THR A 97 -18.71 2.22 -2.50
C THR A 97 -18.16 2.54 -3.89
N LEU A 98 -18.29 1.58 -4.81
CA LEU A 98 -17.88 1.81 -6.21
C LEU A 98 -18.68 2.95 -6.85
N ASP A 99 -19.94 3.18 -6.42
CA ASP A 99 -20.78 4.28 -6.92
C ASP A 99 -20.31 5.64 -6.40
N MET A 100 -19.92 5.73 -5.12
CA MET A 100 -19.34 6.94 -4.56
C MET A 100 -18.03 7.29 -5.26
N MET A 101 -17.13 6.33 -5.39
CA MET A 101 -15.87 6.52 -6.10
C MET A 101 -16.08 6.97 -7.57
N ALA A 102 -17.03 6.36 -8.28
CA ALA A 102 -17.35 6.72 -9.67
C ALA A 102 -17.81 8.19 -9.78
N ARG A 103 -18.65 8.63 -8.85
CA ARG A 103 -19.13 10.01 -8.76
C ARG A 103 -17.99 10.98 -8.50
N ASP A 104 -17.17 10.71 -7.48
CA ASP A 104 -16.10 11.59 -7.04
C ASP A 104 -14.96 11.70 -8.07
N LEU A 105 -14.70 10.62 -8.79
CA LEU A 105 -13.71 10.59 -9.87
C LEU A 105 -14.28 11.09 -11.21
N GLY A 106 -15.59 11.36 -11.31
CA GLY A 106 -16.23 11.84 -12.55
C GLY A 106 -16.22 10.82 -13.69
N VAL A 107 -16.30 9.52 -13.37
CA VAL A 107 -16.29 8.41 -14.34
C VAL A 107 -17.48 7.47 -14.11
N SER A 108 -17.77 6.63 -15.10
CA SER A 108 -18.80 5.61 -14.92
C SER A 108 -18.30 4.45 -14.04
N LYS A 109 -19.23 3.83 -13.31
CA LYS A 109 -18.97 2.60 -12.55
C LYS A 109 -18.37 1.48 -13.41
N TYR A 110 -18.77 1.41 -14.68
CA TYR A 110 -18.23 0.45 -15.64
C TYR A 110 -16.72 0.65 -15.88
N VAL A 111 -16.30 1.92 -16.03
CA VAL A 111 -14.86 2.27 -16.19
C VAL A 111 -14.06 1.81 -14.97
N LEU A 112 -14.53 2.11 -13.76
CA LEU A 112 -13.85 1.67 -12.53
C LEU A 112 -13.82 0.13 -12.41
N SER A 113 -14.95 -0.53 -12.65
CA SER A 113 -14.98 -2.01 -12.61
C SER A 113 -13.98 -2.61 -13.60
N ARG A 114 -13.81 -2.00 -14.78
CA ARG A 114 -12.81 -2.41 -15.76
C ARG A 114 -11.37 -2.13 -15.28
N VAL A 115 -11.12 -1.00 -14.62
CA VAL A 115 -9.82 -0.71 -14.02
C VAL A 115 -9.45 -1.80 -13.01
N PHE A 116 -10.36 -2.16 -12.09
CA PHE A 116 -10.10 -3.22 -11.11
C PHE A 116 -9.85 -4.58 -11.77
N SER A 117 -10.67 -4.97 -12.73
CA SER A 117 -10.53 -6.28 -13.37
C SER A 117 -9.34 -6.36 -14.33
N ALA A 118 -9.07 -5.33 -15.13
CA ALA A 118 -8.03 -5.35 -16.14
C ALA A 118 -6.63 -5.07 -15.56
N THR A 119 -6.53 -4.16 -14.56
CA THR A 119 -5.24 -3.74 -14.00
C THR A 119 -4.85 -4.58 -12.79
N PHE A 120 -5.79 -4.81 -11.87
CA PHE A 120 -5.51 -5.50 -10.61
C PHE A 120 -5.94 -6.97 -10.62
N HIS A 121 -6.65 -7.43 -11.65
CA HIS A 121 -7.21 -8.79 -11.78
C HIS A 121 -8.10 -9.19 -10.59
N LYS A 122 -8.84 -8.22 -10.03
CA LYS A 122 -9.68 -8.34 -8.84
C LYS A 122 -10.94 -7.50 -9.02
N ASN A 123 -11.98 -7.81 -8.26
CA ASN A 123 -13.09 -6.88 -8.14
C ASN A 123 -12.79 -5.80 -7.09
N TYR A 124 -13.60 -4.73 -7.08
CA TYR A 124 -13.47 -3.61 -6.15
C TYR A 124 -13.40 -4.03 -4.69
N ASN A 125 -14.31 -4.92 -4.25
CA ASN A 125 -14.37 -5.35 -2.85
C ASN A 125 -13.12 -6.15 -2.45
N GLN A 126 -12.60 -6.97 -3.33
CA GLN A 126 -11.36 -7.71 -3.10
C GLN A 126 -10.18 -6.73 -2.95
N TYR A 127 -10.07 -5.75 -3.83
CA TYR A 127 -9.02 -4.75 -3.77
C TYR A 127 -9.10 -3.90 -2.49
N LEU A 128 -10.29 -3.41 -2.14
CA LEU A 128 -10.52 -2.65 -0.91
C LEU A 128 -10.18 -3.46 0.35
N ASN A 129 -10.63 -4.72 0.40
CA ASN A 129 -10.33 -5.60 1.53
C ASN A 129 -8.83 -5.87 1.67
N GLU A 130 -8.09 -5.98 0.57
CA GLU A 130 -6.63 -6.12 0.63
C GLU A 130 -5.96 -4.87 1.20
N GLN A 131 -6.37 -3.67 0.79
CA GLN A 131 -5.82 -2.44 1.35
C GLN A 131 -6.10 -2.35 2.87
N ARG A 132 -7.31 -2.70 3.28
CA ARG A 132 -7.67 -2.79 4.71
C ARG A 132 -6.84 -3.83 5.45
N MET A 133 -6.64 -5.01 4.86
CA MET A 133 -5.84 -6.08 5.47
C MET A 133 -4.36 -5.71 5.57
N ASN A 134 -3.78 -5.04 4.59
CA ASN A 134 -2.41 -4.53 4.69
C ASN A 134 -2.24 -3.61 5.91
N TYR A 135 -3.20 -2.73 6.13
CA TYR A 135 -3.22 -1.87 7.32
C TYR A 135 -3.40 -2.66 8.62
N VAL A 136 -4.32 -3.63 8.65
CA VAL A 136 -4.53 -4.53 9.80
C VAL A 136 -3.24 -5.26 10.17
N ILE A 137 -2.55 -5.84 9.20
CA ILE A 137 -1.29 -6.55 9.42
C ILE A 137 -0.26 -5.63 10.06
N SER A 138 -0.09 -4.41 9.55
CA SER A 138 0.85 -3.46 10.15
C SER A 138 0.56 -3.18 11.63
N LEU A 139 -0.72 -3.02 12.00
CA LEU A 139 -1.12 -2.81 13.39
C LEU A 139 -0.96 -4.08 14.26
N LEU A 140 -1.26 -5.26 13.72
CA LEU A 140 -1.07 -6.52 14.44
C LEU A 140 0.42 -6.78 14.77
N GLU A 141 1.32 -6.33 13.89
CA GLU A 141 2.77 -6.48 14.03
C GLU A 141 3.40 -5.43 14.95
N CYS A 142 2.87 -4.18 14.94
CA CYS A 142 3.52 -3.03 15.58
C CYS A 142 2.79 -2.52 16.83
N SER A 143 1.59 -3.01 17.15
CA SER A 143 0.80 -2.51 18.29
C SER A 143 0.19 -3.61 19.14
N ASP A 144 -0.18 -3.23 20.38
CA ASP A 144 -0.94 -4.06 21.31
C ASP A 144 -2.44 -3.75 21.32
N GLU A 145 -2.90 -2.95 20.36
CA GLU A 145 -4.30 -2.56 20.26
C GLU A 145 -5.24 -3.76 20.20
N PRO A 146 -6.43 -3.68 20.82
CA PRO A 146 -7.43 -4.72 20.73
C PRO A 146 -7.78 -5.02 19.25
N ILE A 147 -7.91 -6.30 18.92
CA ILE A 147 -8.24 -6.71 17.53
C ILE A 147 -9.58 -6.13 17.08
N THR A 148 -10.50 -5.91 18.00
CA THR A 148 -11.77 -5.23 17.75
C THR A 148 -11.59 -3.81 17.25
N ASP A 149 -10.67 -3.07 17.85
CA ASP A 149 -10.41 -1.67 17.54
C ASP A 149 -9.67 -1.55 16.20
N ILE A 150 -8.70 -2.43 15.98
CA ILE A 150 -8.01 -2.58 14.68
C ILE A 150 -9.02 -2.88 13.55
N CYS A 151 -9.98 -3.76 13.80
CA CYS A 151 -11.04 -4.08 12.84
C CYS A 151 -11.84 -2.85 12.44
N LEU A 152 -12.26 -2.03 13.43
CA LEU A 152 -13.05 -0.82 13.20
C LEU A 152 -12.23 0.28 12.53
N ASP A 153 -11.01 0.50 13.02
CA ASP A 153 -10.10 1.52 12.44
C ASP A 153 -9.69 1.19 11.00
N ALA A 154 -9.64 -0.08 10.64
CA ALA A 154 -9.41 -0.51 9.26
C ALA A 154 -10.65 -0.36 8.34
N GLY A 155 -11.78 0.11 8.86
CA GLY A 155 -13.00 0.38 8.10
C GLY A 155 -13.91 -0.84 7.88
N PHE A 156 -13.72 -1.94 8.61
CA PHE A 156 -14.66 -3.06 8.55
C PHE A 156 -15.91 -2.78 9.36
N GLN A 157 -17.08 -2.94 8.74
CA GLN A 157 -18.38 -2.70 9.37
C GLN A 157 -18.79 -3.79 10.38
N SER A 158 -18.15 -4.95 10.35
CA SER A 158 -18.41 -6.01 11.30
C SER A 158 -17.22 -6.94 11.49
N GLN A 159 -17.02 -7.40 12.73
CA GLN A 159 -16.01 -8.41 13.05
C GLN A 159 -16.21 -9.71 12.26
N ARG A 160 -17.44 -10.08 11.95
CA ARG A 160 -17.73 -11.29 11.17
C ARG A 160 -17.11 -11.20 9.77
N THR A 161 -17.30 -10.06 9.08
CA THR A 161 -16.71 -9.82 7.75
C THR A 161 -15.20 -9.76 7.85
N PHE A 162 -14.65 -9.05 8.82
CA PHE A 162 -13.23 -8.95 9.09
C PHE A 162 -12.60 -10.33 9.28
N ASN A 163 -13.10 -11.14 10.22
CA ASN A 163 -12.55 -12.47 10.50
C ASN A 163 -12.63 -13.39 9.29
N ARG A 164 -13.73 -13.34 8.52
CA ARG A 164 -13.87 -14.14 7.30
C ARG A 164 -12.82 -13.74 6.26
N VAL A 165 -12.65 -12.45 5.99
CA VAL A 165 -11.66 -11.96 5.01
C VAL A 165 -10.24 -12.28 5.47
N PHE A 166 -9.95 -12.10 6.77
CA PHE A 166 -8.64 -12.45 7.34
C PHE A 166 -8.33 -13.93 7.17
N GLN A 167 -9.27 -14.81 7.52
CA GLN A 167 -9.13 -16.27 7.38
C GLN A 167 -8.96 -16.68 5.91
N GLU A 168 -9.69 -16.05 4.98
CA GLU A 168 -9.57 -16.31 3.55
C GLU A 168 -8.16 -15.98 3.02
N MET A 169 -7.56 -14.88 3.50
CA MET A 169 -6.25 -14.39 3.02
C MET A 169 -5.06 -15.06 3.71
N TYR A 170 -5.11 -15.22 5.03
CA TYR A 170 -3.96 -15.66 5.84
C TYR A 170 -4.08 -17.09 6.38
N LYS A 171 -5.22 -17.76 6.20
CA LYS A 171 -5.51 -19.14 6.64
C LYS A 171 -5.42 -19.35 8.16
N MET A 172 -5.46 -18.27 8.92
CA MET A 172 -5.45 -18.27 10.38
C MET A 172 -6.27 -17.08 10.91
N SER A 173 -6.57 -17.05 12.19
CA SER A 173 -7.25 -15.92 12.83
C SER A 173 -6.30 -14.75 13.08
N PRO A 174 -6.80 -13.50 13.25
CA PRO A 174 -5.97 -12.36 13.61
C PRO A 174 -5.17 -12.54 14.90
N ARG A 175 -5.75 -13.27 15.88
CA ARG A 175 -5.08 -13.57 17.17
C ARG A 175 -3.92 -14.55 16.99
N GLU A 176 -4.14 -15.60 16.20
CA GLU A 176 -3.10 -16.57 15.87
C GLU A 176 -1.94 -15.91 15.11
N TYR A 177 -2.28 -15.02 14.16
CA TYR A 177 -1.28 -14.25 13.41
C TYR A 177 -0.42 -13.39 14.33
N ARG A 178 -1.03 -12.61 15.22
CA ARG A 178 -0.30 -11.76 16.19
C ARG A 178 0.63 -12.57 17.08
N ASN A 179 0.16 -13.71 17.61
CA ASN A 179 0.97 -14.58 18.45
C ASN A 179 2.16 -15.16 17.67
N TYR A 180 1.91 -15.69 16.49
CA TYR A 180 2.94 -16.25 15.61
C TYR A 180 4.04 -15.21 15.27
N PHE A 181 3.64 -13.99 14.96
CA PHE A 181 4.57 -12.91 14.63
C PHE A 181 5.44 -12.53 15.85
N ARG A 182 4.84 -12.46 17.04
CA ARG A 182 5.56 -12.16 18.28
C ARG A 182 6.56 -13.27 18.66
N GLU A 183 6.15 -14.51 18.57
CA GLU A 183 7.04 -15.65 18.85
C GLU A 183 8.26 -15.66 17.92
N LYS A 184 8.05 -15.38 16.63
CA LYS A 184 9.17 -15.27 15.68
C LYS A 184 10.15 -14.15 16.01
N ASN A 185 9.66 -12.99 16.42
CA ASN A 185 10.53 -11.85 16.75
C ASN A 185 11.30 -12.06 18.04
N ILE A 186 10.70 -12.70 19.04
CA ILE A 186 11.40 -13.07 20.28
C ILE A 186 12.56 -14.04 19.99
N THR A 187 12.37 -15.00 19.10
CA THR A 187 13.41 -15.97 18.74
C THR A 187 14.60 -15.32 18.03
N HIS A 188 14.40 -14.25 17.25
CA HIS A 188 15.48 -13.52 16.60
C HIS A 188 16.32 -12.68 17.57
N GLU A 189 15.73 -12.11 18.63
CA GLU A 189 16.46 -11.33 19.63
C GLU A 189 17.41 -12.19 20.48
N TYR A 190 17.13 -13.49 20.65
CA TYR A 190 17.98 -14.39 21.43
C TYR A 190 19.18 -14.98 20.66
N PHE A 191 19.24 -14.82 19.33
CA PHE A 191 20.33 -15.36 18.51
C PHE A 191 21.35 -14.31 18.03
N GLU A 192 21.13 -13.01 18.33
CA GLU A 192 22.05 -11.91 18.00
C GLU A 192 22.72 -11.28 19.25
N GLY A 193 22.70 -11.96 20.42
CA GLY A 193 23.37 -11.56 21.68
C GLY A 193 24.69 -12.28 21.90
#